data_6b2e712f92de18bf999f14f5a3dd211a
#
_entry.id   6b2e712f92de18bf999f14f5a3dd211a
#
_cell.length_a   1.000
_cell.length_b   1.000
_cell.length_c   1.000
_cell.angle_alpha   90.00
_cell.angle_beta   90.00
_cell.angle_gamma   90.00
#
_symmetry.space_group_name_H-M   'P 1'
#
loop_
_entity.id
_entity.type
_entity.pdbx_description
1 polymer ?
#
loop_
_entity_poly.entity_id
_entity_poly.type
_entity_poly.pdbx_seq_one_letter_code
_entity_poly.pdbx_strand_id
1 'polypeptide(L)'
;MFIATSCSNGSSSKDYQEESDFSQTASGKNDSNGFVYIKGGTVSKRVGKEGCPFYNASETPVTIESFYIAETETTYKKWLEVYEWATSDERGEEKYTLNKGYQGNYEDKNYGTPLMPVTFLSWRDAIVWCNAASEMDKLEPVYLISKTDNTPVRQAETSTVTSGFGKAENAYVDKSANGYRLPTEAEWEYAARGGNPYIESWNYDYSGINNIEELVDYAVCIVSNLKNKLTNTAEVKSKKPNYAGLYDMSGNVWEWCYDEYSSTERIFRGGGWIYPANFCTVDYRGYADNLKNSSDDAVKIIDLDQVYGKSSAVGFRVVRNANK
;
A
#
# COMPACT_ATOMS: atom_id res chain seq x y z
N MET A 1 -19.47 -52.72 -32.62
CA MET A 1 -19.52 -51.36 -33.22
C MET A 1 -19.98 -50.43 -32.13
N PHE A 2 -19.01 -49.88 -31.36
CA PHE A 2 -19.31 -48.92 -30.29
C PHE A 2 -18.93 -47.54 -30.77
N ILE A 3 -19.92 -46.64 -30.81
CA ILE A 3 -19.74 -45.23 -31.15
C ILE A 3 -19.42 -44.51 -29.86
N ALA A 4 -18.20 -43.96 -29.78
CA ALA A 4 -17.79 -43.08 -28.70
C ALA A 4 -18.21 -41.62 -29.06
N THR A 5 -19.14 -41.08 -28.32
CA THR A 5 -19.47 -39.66 -28.37
C THR A 5 -18.48 -38.89 -27.50
N SER A 6 -17.62 -38.09 -28.11
CA SER A 6 -16.75 -37.13 -27.44
C SER A 6 -17.57 -35.89 -27.04
N CYS A 7 -17.69 -35.63 -25.75
CA CYS A 7 -18.12 -34.31 -25.26
C CYS A 7 -16.93 -33.38 -25.35
N SER A 8 -16.97 -32.45 -26.27
CA SER A 8 -16.07 -31.29 -26.29
C SER A 8 -16.55 -30.30 -25.24
N ASN A 9 -15.80 -30.15 -24.17
CA ASN A 9 -15.93 -28.99 -23.28
C ASN A 9 -15.45 -27.74 -24.03
N GLY A 10 -16.37 -26.90 -24.46
CA GLY A 10 -16.08 -25.59 -24.98
C GLY A 10 -15.64 -24.64 -23.85
N SER A 11 -14.35 -24.57 -23.57
CA SER A 11 -13.79 -23.39 -22.94
C SER A 11 -13.88 -22.23 -23.93
N SER A 12 -14.51 -21.13 -23.54
CA SER A 12 -14.73 -20.01 -24.43
C SER A 12 -13.39 -19.45 -24.91
N SER A 13 -13.28 -19.15 -26.20
CA SER A 13 -12.07 -18.54 -26.82
C SER A 13 -11.64 -17.21 -26.17
N LYS A 14 -12.51 -16.59 -25.37
CA LYS A 14 -12.21 -15.39 -24.59
C LYS A 14 -11.27 -15.68 -23.41
N ASP A 15 -11.47 -16.77 -22.66
CA ASP A 15 -10.61 -17.10 -21.51
C ASP A 15 -9.18 -17.43 -21.96
N TYR A 16 -9.02 -18.08 -23.12
CA TYR A 16 -7.68 -18.34 -23.68
C TYR A 16 -6.97 -17.09 -24.22
N GLN A 17 -7.72 -16.10 -24.72
CA GLN A 17 -7.15 -14.84 -25.22
C GLN A 17 -6.69 -13.96 -24.05
N GLU A 18 -7.45 -13.91 -22.94
CA GLU A 18 -7.08 -13.18 -21.73
C GLU A 18 -5.84 -13.79 -21.05
N GLU A 19 -5.73 -15.13 -20.96
CA GLU A 19 -4.52 -15.79 -20.45
C GLU A 19 -3.28 -15.52 -21.31
N SER A 20 -3.42 -15.50 -22.65
CA SER A 20 -2.30 -15.21 -23.54
C SER A 20 -1.82 -13.76 -23.49
N ASP A 21 -2.74 -12.80 -23.29
CA ASP A 21 -2.41 -11.39 -23.13
C ASP A 21 -1.68 -11.10 -21.81
N PHE A 22 -2.01 -11.81 -20.73
CA PHE A 22 -1.28 -11.70 -19.46
C PHE A 22 0.13 -12.30 -19.53
N SER A 23 0.37 -13.30 -20.39
CA SER A 23 1.70 -13.90 -20.56
C SER A 23 2.69 -13.01 -21.34
N GLN A 24 2.20 -12.06 -22.14
CA GLN A 24 3.02 -11.23 -23.03
C GLN A 24 3.48 -9.89 -22.44
N THR A 25 2.84 -9.40 -21.37
CA THR A 25 3.26 -8.18 -20.65
C THR A 25 3.34 -8.45 -19.16
N ALA A 26 4.48 -8.98 -18.76
CA ALA A 26 4.74 -9.26 -17.34
C ALA A 26 4.56 -7.99 -16.50
N SER A 27 3.65 -8.04 -15.50
CA SER A 27 3.80 -7.25 -14.29
C SER A 27 5.24 -7.48 -13.80
N GLY A 28 5.95 -6.44 -13.38
CA GLY A 28 7.28 -6.60 -12.80
C GLY A 28 8.45 -6.02 -13.60
N LYS A 29 8.22 -5.16 -14.61
CA LYS A 29 9.31 -4.30 -15.12
C LYS A 29 9.52 -3.13 -14.16
N ASN A 30 10.66 -3.16 -13.47
CA ASN A 30 11.09 -2.03 -12.65
C ASN A 30 11.51 -0.87 -13.56
N ASP A 31 11.02 0.33 -13.27
CA ASP A 31 11.63 1.52 -13.83
C ASP A 31 12.94 1.86 -13.10
N SER A 32 13.71 2.81 -13.65
CA SER A 32 14.98 3.25 -13.04
C SER A 32 14.78 3.95 -11.69
N ASN A 33 13.53 4.22 -11.27
CA ASN A 33 13.17 4.97 -10.08
C ASN A 33 12.65 4.08 -8.94
N GLY A 34 12.72 2.74 -9.10
CA GLY A 34 12.29 1.78 -8.08
C GLY A 34 10.76 1.56 -8.06
N PHE A 35 10.10 1.75 -9.20
CA PHE A 35 8.69 1.41 -9.37
C PHE A 35 8.52 0.15 -10.22
N VAL A 36 7.53 -0.64 -9.85
CA VAL A 36 7.10 -1.84 -10.57
C VAL A 36 5.83 -1.49 -11.35
N TYR A 37 5.81 -1.80 -12.64
CA TYR A 37 4.61 -1.70 -13.45
C TYR A 37 3.67 -2.88 -13.14
N ILE A 38 2.44 -2.59 -12.76
CA ILE A 38 1.38 -3.56 -12.57
C ILE A 38 0.37 -3.38 -13.71
N LYS A 39 0.26 -4.39 -14.56
CA LYS A 39 -0.76 -4.42 -15.60
C LYS A 39 -2.13 -4.59 -14.94
N GLY A 40 -3.04 -3.68 -15.20
CA GLY A 40 -4.41 -3.78 -14.75
C GLY A 40 -5.17 -4.94 -15.41
N GLY A 41 -6.30 -5.28 -14.84
CA GLY A 41 -7.16 -6.36 -15.33
C GLY A 41 -8.44 -6.46 -14.54
N THR A 42 -9.34 -7.34 -14.98
CA THR A 42 -10.62 -7.59 -14.31
C THR A 42 -10.55 -8.88 -13.51
N VAL A 43 -10.76 -8.78 -12.20
CA VAL A 43 -10.90 -9.91 -11.30
C VAL A 43 -12.36 -10.33 -11.25
N SER A 44 -12.64 -11.53 -11.72
CA SER A 44 -13.99 -12.13 -11.77
C SER A 44 -14.12 -13.40 -10.92
N LYS A 45 -13.09 -13.72 -10.14
CA LYS A 45 -13.07 -14.87 -9.22
C LYS A 45 -13.01 -14.38 -7.78
N ARG A 46 -13.83 -14.97 -6.92
CA ARG A 46 -13.77 -14.71 -5.47
C ARG A 46 -12.42 -15.12 -4.91
N VAL A 47 -11.81 -14.24 -4.14
CA VAL A 47 -10.61 -14.51 -3.37
C VAL A 47 -10.59 -13.64 -2.11
N GLY A 48 -9.93 -14.10 -1.06
CA GLY A 48 -9.83 -13.39 0.21
C GLY A 48 -11.06 -13.57 1.13
N LYS A 49 -11.08 -12.80 2.21
CA LYS A 49 -12.09 -12.84 3.27
C LYS A 49 -13.20 -11.83 3.03
N GLU A 50 -14.34 -12.04 3.70
CA GLU A 50 -15.45 -11.09 3.68
C GLU A 50 -15.00 -9.66 4.01
N GLY A 51 -15.51 -8.70 3.24
CA GLY A 51 -15.13 -7.28 3.32
C GLY A 51 -13.91 -6.90 2.49
N CYS A 52 -13.11 -7.85 1.97
CA CYS A 52 -11.99 -7.55 1.09
C CYS A 52 -12.44 -7.24 -0.35
N PRO A 53 -11.63 -6.49 -1.13
CA PRO A 53 -12.00 -6.00 -2.46
C PRO A 53 -12.48 -7.08 -3.44
N PHE A 54 -11.87 -8.28 -3.38
CA PHE A 54 -12.16 -9.36 -4.33
C PHE A 54 -13.07 -10.46 -3.78
N TYR A 55 -13.61 -10.30 -2.57
CA TYR A 55 -14.49 -11.29 -1.96
C TYR A 55 -15.75 -11.57 -2.80
N ASN A 56 -16.38 -10.53 -3.32
CA ASN A 56 -17.58 -10.62 -4.16
C ASN A 56 -17.28 -10.53 -5.66
N ALA A 57 -16.04 -10.67 -6.09
CA ALA A 57 -15.64 -10.48 -7.49
C ALA A 57 -16.29 -11.50 -8.45
N SER A 58 -16.75 -12.66 -7.96
CA SER A 58 -17.53 -13.63 -8.74
C SER A 58 -18.93 -13.14 -9.09
N GLU A 59 -19.50 -12.23 -8.30
CA GLU A 59 -20.82 -11.64 -8.48
C GLU A 59 -20.71 -10.27 -9.15
N THR A 60 -19.75 -9.48 -8.72
CA THR A 60 -19.46 -8.13 -9.23
C THR A 60 -17.96 -8.04 -9.55
N PRO A 61 -17.56 -8.24 -10.82
CA PRO A 61 -16.16 -8.16 -11.21
C PRO A 61 -15.52 -6.82 -10.86
N VAL A 62 -14.29 -6.86 -10.35
CA VAL A 62 -13.51 -5.68 -9.96
C VAL A 62 -12.44 -5.42 -11.01
N THR A 63 -12.47 -4.25 -11.63
CA THR A 63 -11.45 -3.83 -12.61
C THR A 63 -10.42 -2.92 -11.96
N ILE A 64 -9.16 -3.29 -12.15
CA ILE A 64 -7.99 -2.52 -11.73
C ILE A 64 -7.36 -1.90 -12.97
N GLU A 65 -7.19 -0.59 -12.98
CA GLU A 65 -6.43 0.10 -14.02
C GLU A 65 -4.93 -0.20 -13.86
N SER A 66 -4.16 -0.08 -14.95
CA SER A 66 -2.70 -0.23 -14.85
C SER A 66 -2.08 0.89 -14.04
N PHE A 67 -1.10 0.57 -13.21
CA PHE A 67 -0.42 1.54 -12.35
C PHE A 67 1.05 1.16 -12.09
N TYR A 68 1.82 2.11 -11.61
CA TYR A 68 3.13 1.87 -11.05
C TYR A 68 3.02 1.87 -9.53
N ILE A 69 3.71 0.94 -8.86
CA ILE A 69 3.79 0.84 -7.40
C ILE A 69 5.26 0.83 -6.97
N ALA A 70 5.57 1.54 -5.90
CA ALA A 70 6.92 1.48 -5.32
C ALA A 70 7.24 0.03 -4.92
N GLU A 71 8.44 -0.45 -5.29
CA GLU A 71 8.82 -1.83 -5.05
C GLU A 71 8.98 -2.14 -3.54
N THR A 72 9.11 -1.10 -2.70
CA THR A 72 9.18 -1.19 -1.24
C THR A 72 8.24 -0.20 -0.56
N GLU A 73 8.10 -0.33 0.73
CA GLU A 73 7.62 0.73 1.62
C GLU A 73 8.47 2.00 1.44
N THR A 74 7.88 3.16 1.73
CA THR A 74 8.62 4.43 1.72
C THR A 74 9.66 4.43 2.83
N THR A 75 10.95 4.51 2.46
CA THR A 75 12.04 4.54 3.44
C THR A 75 12.08 5.88 4.19
N TYR A 76 12.62 5.86 5.42
CA TYR A 76 12.85 7.09 6.17
C TYR A 76 13.76 8.08 5.43
N LYS A 77 14.74 7.56 4.67
CA LYS A 77 15.61 8.39 3.82
C LYS A 77 14.81 9.20 2.81
N LYS A 78 13.91 8.54 2.04
CA LYS A 78 13.11 9.23 1.03
C LYS A 78 12.07 10.14 1.67
N TRP A 79 11.48 9.71 2.79
CA TRP A 79 10.57 10.54 3.57
C TRP A 79 11.24 11.84 4.02
N LEU A 80 12.42 11.75 4.64
CA LEU A 80 13.13 12.89 5.20
C LEU A 80 13.59 13.88 4.11
N GLU A 81 14.06 13.36 2.97
CA GLU A 81 14.43 14.18 1.81
C GLU A 81 13.27 15.09 1.36
N VAL A 82 12.10 14.49 1.19
CA VAL A 82 10.88 15.24 0.79
C VAL A 82 10.41 16.15 1.93
N TYR A 83 10.44 15.68 3.18
CA TYR A 83 10.05 16.45 4.34
C TYR A 83 10.87 17.74 4.46
N GLU A 84 12.20 17.65 4.38
CA GLU A 84 13.10 18.79 4.49
C GLU A 84 12.86 19.81 3.37
N TRP A 85 12.68 19.33 2.15
CA TRP A 85 12.31 20.18 1.02
C TRP A 85 10.94 20.83 1.20
N ALA A 86 9.93 20.06 1.59
CA ALA A 86 8.54 20.49 1.73
C ALA A 86 8.33 21.52 2.85
N THR A 87 9.09 21.39 3.94
CA THR A 87 8.96 22.23 5.14
C THR A 87 9.98 23.37 5.19
N SER A 88 10.78 23.56 4.15
CA SER A 88 11.76 24.64 4.05
C SER A 88 11.06 26.00 4.05
N ASP A 89 11.65 26.99 4.77
CA ASP A 89 11.15 28.37 4.80
C ASP A 89 11.29 29.06 3.43
N GLU A 90 12.17 28.56 2.56
CA GLU A 90 12.35 29.06 1.19
C GLU A 90 11.09 28.88 0.32
N ARG A 91 10.18 27.98 0.70
CA ARG A 91 8.91 27.74 0.00
C ARG A 91 7.83 28.80 0.31
N GLY A 92 8.02 29.63 1.34
CA GLY A 92 7.06 30.66 1.69
C GLY A 92 5.65 30.12 1.94
N GLU A 93 4.66 30.65 1.19
CA GLU A 93 3.26 30.24 1.29
C GLU A 93 2.99 28.81 0.74
N GLU A 94 3.89 28.28 -0.08
CA GLU A 94 3.79 26.92 -0.63
C GLU A 94 4.36 25.86 0.33
N LYS A 95 4.74 26.23 1.52
CA LYS A 95 5.26 25.33 2.54
C LYS A 95 4.23 24.32 2.98
N TYR A 96 4.70 23.09 3.14
CA TYR A 96 3.90 21.98 3.64
C TYR A 96 4.00 21.85 5.16
N THR A 97 2.97 21.28 5.77
CA THR A 97 2.95 20.96 7.22
C THR A 97 2.58 19.49 7.38
N LEU A 98 3.51 18.70 7.88
CA LEU A 98 3.38 17.28 8.14
C LEU A 98 4.37 16.84 9.23
N ASN A 99 4.15 15.66 9.80
CA ASN A 99 5.04 15.09 10.80
C ASN A 99 6.38 14.68 10.19
N LYS A 100 7.44 14.77 11.01
CA LYS A 100 8.77 14.33 10.58
C LYS A 100 8.90 12.82 10.44
N GLY A 101 8.02 12.05 11.10
CA GLY A 101 8.11 10.59 11.13
C GLY A 101 9.33 10.07 11.89
N TYR A 102 9.40 8.74 12.03
CA TYR A 102 10.49 8.04 12.71
C TYR A 102 11.15 7.04 11.76
N GLN A 103 12.40 6.73 12.04
CA GLN A 103 13.20 5.75 11.32
C GLN A 103 12.88 4.34 11.85
N GLY A 104 11.97 3.63 11.15
CA GLY A 104 11.40 2.39 11.68
C GLY A 104 10.68 2.67 13.00
N ASN A 105 10.99 1.90 14.05
CA ASN A 105 10.39 2.12 15.38
C ASN A 105 11.22 3.04 16.29
N TYR A 106 12.17 3.79 15.77
CA TYR A 106 13.04 4.65 16.55
C TYR A 106 12.79 6.15 16.31
N GLU A 107 12.56 6.86 17.41
CA GLU A 107 12.56 8.33 17.41
C GLU A 107 13.97 8.88 17.18
N ASP A 108 14.96 8.26 17.80
CA ASP A 108 16.35 8.64 17.68
C ASP A 108 16.97 8.03 16.42
N LYS A 109 17.34 8.89 15.47
CA LYS A 109 18.02 8.54 14.21
C LYS A 109 19.36 7.83 14.38
N ASN A 110 19.91 7.78 15.59
CA ASN A 110 21.15 7.03 15.89
C ASN A 110 20.89 5.51 16.00
N TYR A 111 19.60 5.10 16.06
CA TYR A 111 19.20 3.70 16.06
C TYR A 111 18.54 3.34 14.72
N GLY A 112 18.84 2.15 14.23
CA GLY A 112 18.36 1.70 12.93
C GLY A 112 19.15 2.31 11.76
N THR A 113 18.56 2.26 10.57
CA THR A 113 19.15 2.80 9.34
C THR A 113 18.13 3.61 8.55
N PRO A 114 18.58 4.58 7.73
CA PRO A 114 17.68 5.36 6.87
C PRO A 114 16.94 4.53 5.81
N LEU A 115 17.34 3.26 5.62
CA LEU A 115 16.67 2.31 4.71
C LEU A 115 15.52 1.55 5.36
N MET A 116 15.28 1.75 6.66
CA MET A 116 14.05 1.28 7.31
C MET A 116 12.84 2.08 6.80
N PRO A 117 11.63 1.50 6.83
CA PRO A 117 10.43 2.24 6.48
C PRO A 117 10.21 3.42 7.43
N VAL A 118 9.63 4.50 6.93
CA VAL A 118 9.14 5.58 7.79
C VAL A 118 7.91 5.12 8.55
N THR A 119 7.84 5.51 9.85
CA THR A 119 6.70 5.23 10.74
C THR A 119 6.30 6.48 11.53
N PHE A 120 5.35 6.35 12.46
CA PHE A 120 4.83 7.45 13.28
C PHE A 120 4.29 8.61 12.44
N LEU A 121 3.57 8.28 11.39
CA LEU A 121 2.88 9.21 10.51
C LEU A 121 1.39 8.84 10.43
N SER A 122 0.56 9.85 10.27
CA SER A 122 -0.86 9.67 10.02
C SER A 122 -1.13 9.44 8.53
N TRP A 123 -2.34 8.98 8.21
CA TRP A 123 -2.82 8.92 6.82
C TRP A 123 -2.75 10.28 6.11
N ARG A 124 -3.04 11.38 6.85
CA ARG A 124 -2.94 12.75 6.33
C ARG A 124 -1.53 13.16 5.99
N ASP A 125 -0.56 12.77 6.84
CA ASP A 125 0.86 13.01 6.57
C ASP A 125 1.27 12.32 5.26
N ALA A 126 0.80 11.08 5.03
CA ALA A 126 1.08 10.36 3.78
C ALA A 126 0.45 11.05 2.55
N ILE A 127 -0.80 11.53 2.64
CA ILE A 127 -1.47 12.30 1.57
C ILE A 127 -0.68 13.56 1.22
N VAL A 128 -0.32 14.35 2.23
CA VAL A 128 0.40 15.61 2.08
C VAL A 128 1.81 15.37 1.56
N TRP A 129 2.48 14.33 2.04
CA TRP A 129 3.80 13.93 1.55
C TRP A 129 3.76 13.49 0.08
N CYS A 130 2.72 12.77 -0.37
CA CYS A 130 2.55 12.40 -1.77
C CYS A 130 2.50 13.64 -2.69
N ASN A 131 1.78 14.68 -2.28
CA ASN A 131 1.76 15.95 -3.03
C ASN A 131 3.13 16.63 -3.04
N ALA A 132 3.78 16.71 -1.88
CA ALA A 132 5.11 17.31 -1.76
C ALA A 132 6.15 16.56 -2.63
N ALA A 133 6.16 15.24 -2.57
CA ALA A 133 7.02 14.40 -3.40
C ALA A 133 6.74 14.60 -4.89
N SER A 134 5.45 14.72 -5.28
CA SER A 134 5.07 14.99 -6.67
C SER A 134 5.62 16.33 -7.15
N GLU A 135 5.44 17.41 -6.38
CA GLU A 135 5.99 18.72 -6.75
C GLU A 135 7.53 18.70 -6.82
N MET A 136 8.19 18.06 -5.84
CA MET A 136 9.65 17.95 -5.83
C MET A 136 10.18 17.26 -7.09
N ASP A 137 9.49 16.20 -7.54
CA ASP A 137 9.84 15.43 -8.74
C ASP A 137 9.23 16.02 -10.04
N LYS A 138 8.62 17.23 -9.96
CA LYS A 138 7.97 17.95 -11.08
C LYS A 138 6.83 17.17 -11.73
N LEU A 139 6.09 16.43 -10.93
CA LEU A 139 4.87 15.74 -11.30
C LEU A 139 3.65 16.56 -10.84
N GLU A 140 2.48 16.27 -11.43
CA GLU A 140 1.22 16.90 -11.04
C GLU A 140 0.68 16.30 -9.74
N PRO A 141 0.50 17.06 -8.64
CA PRO A 141 -0.07 16.57 -7.40
C PRO A 141 -1.47 15.99 -7.60
N VAL A 142 -1.77 14.91 -6.89
CA VAL A 142 -3.04 14.16 -7.03
C VAL A 142 -4.12 14.68 -6.10
N TYR A 143 -3.77 15.18 -4.92
CA TYR A 143 -4.71 15.58 -3.87
C TYR A 143 -4.87 17.10 -3.83
N LEU A 144 -5.98 17.59 -4.38
CA LEU A 144 -6.24 19.01 -4.56
C LEU A 144 -7.30 19.51 -3.57
N ILE A 145 -7.32 20.82 -3.31
CA ILE A 145 -8.29 21.44 -2.42
C ILE A 145 -9.72 21.21 -2.90
N SER A 146 -9.96 21.30 -4.22
CA SER A 146 -11.26 21.00 -4.82
C SER A 146 -11.12 20.68 -6.32
N LYS A 147 -12.20 20.26 -6.95
CA LYS A 147 -12.23 19.99 -8.39
C LYS A 147 -11.93 21.21 -9.27
N THR A 148 -12.20 22.42 -8.77
CA THR A 148 -12.05 23.68 -9.50
C THR A 148 -10.85 24.51 -9.04
N ASP A 149 -10.12 24.02 -8.04
CA ASP A 149 -8.93 24.64 -7.48
C ASP A 149 -7.79 23.64 -7.50
N ASN A 150 -6.85 23.84 -8.41
CA ASN A 150 -5.70 22.95 -8.61
C ASN A 150 -4.62 23.12 -7.53
N THR A 151 -4.90 23.87 -6.45
CA THR A 151 -3.97 24.01 -5.33
C THR A 151 -3.84 22.68 -4.59
N PRO A 152 -2.62 22.15 -4.40
CA PRO A 152 -2.41 20.93 -3.64
C PRO A 152 -2.80 21.09 -2.17
N VAL A 153 -3.32 20.03 -1.57
CA VAL A 153 -3.48 19.96 -0.12
C VAL A 153 -2.10 19.91 0.53
N ARG A 154 -1.78 20.91 1.38
CA ARG A 154 -0.44 21.09 1.98
C ARG A 154 -0.41 20.92 3.50
N GLN A 155 -1.57 20.74 4.15
CA GLN A 155 -1.70 20.70 5.60
C GLN A 155 -2.17 19.32 6.06
N ALA A 156 -1.35 18.59 6.81
CA ALA A 156 -1.72 17.34 7.43
C ALA A 156 -2.54 17.55 8.72
N GLU A 157 -2.25 18.62 9.47
CA GLU A 157 -2.98 18.95 10.69
C GLU A 157 -4.29 19.68 10.40
N THR A 158 -5.38 19.16 10.97
CA THR A 158 -6.72 19.76 10.80
C THR A 158 -6.97 20.95 11.69
N SER A 159 -6.20 21.15 12.76
CA SER A 159 -6.35 22.28 13.68
C SER A 159 -6.09 23.64 13.04
N THR A 160 -5.29 23.67 11.97
CA THR A 160 -4.96 24.87 11.22
C THR A 160 -5.90 25.16 10.06
N VAL A 161 -6.75 24.19 9.68
CA VAL A 161 -7.70 24.32 8.56
C VAL A 161 -9.10 24.55 9.11
N THR A 162 -9.60 25.79 8.99
CA THR A 162 -10.90 26.20 9.54
C THR A 162 -12.09 25.83 8.68
N SER A 163 -11.88 25.52 7.38
CA SER A 163 -12.93 25.12 6.46
C SER A 163 -12.78 23.65 6.06
N GLY A 164 -13.87 23.01 5.57
CA GLY A 164 -13.83 21.67 5.00
C GLY A 164 -12.94 21.55 3.75
N PHE A 165 -12.71 22.68 3.05
CA PHE A 165 -11.79 22.75 1.92
C PHE A 165 -10.33 22.81 2.43
N GLY A 166 -9.44 22.07 1.76
CA GLY A 166 -8.02 22.00 2.12
C GLY A 166 -7.68 20.97 3.19
N LYS A 167 -8.66 20.27 3.77
CA LYS A 167 -8.42 19.10 4.62
C LYS A 167 -8.05 17.89 3.78
N ALA A 168 -7.06 17.12 4.23
CA ALA A 168 -6.62 15.90 3.54
C ALA A 168 -7.78 14.90 3.33
N GLU A 169 -8.69 14.77 4.30
CA GLU A 169 -9.86 13.90 4.22
C GLU A 169 -10.85 14.30 3.11
N ASN A 170 -10.91 15.58 2.79
CA ASN A 170 -11.84 16.14 1.81
C ASN A 170 -11.16 16.48 0.48
N ALA A 171 -9.92 16.04 0.29
CA ALA A 171 -9.17 16.31 -0.92
C ALA A 171 -9.90 15.78 -2.16
N TYR A 172 -9.98 16.61 -3.19
CA TYR A 172 -10.36 16.12 -4.50
C TYR A 172 -9.19 15.30 -5.08
N VAL A 173 -9.48 14.09 -5.53
CA VAL A 173 -8.48 13.20 -6.15
C VAL A 173 -8.51 13.43 -7.65
N ASP A 174 -7.48 14.06 -8.19
CA ASP A 174 -7.32 14.17 -9.63
C ASP A 174 -6.78 12.87 -10.22
N LYS A 175 -7.68 12.04 -10.74
CA LYS A 175 -7.33 10.77 -11.40
C LYS A 175 -6.53 10.98 -12.68
N SER A 176 -6.50 12.19 -13.20
CA SER A 176 -5.73 12.52 -14.40
C SER A 176 -4.29 12.93 -14.11
N ALA A 177 -3.96 13.27 -12.87
CA ALA A 177 -2.61 13.63 -12.46
C ALA A 177 -1.63 12.43 -12.50
N ASN A 178 -0.36 12.72 -12.75
CA ASN A 178 0.70 11.72 -12.86
C ASN A 178 1.57 11.61 -11.60
N GLY A 179 1.22 12.34 -10.53
CA GLY A 179 1.95 12.37 -9.28
C GLY A 179 1.77 11.13 -8.41
N TYR A 180 2.42 11.18 -7.26
CA TYR A 180 2.35 10.11 -6.26
C TYR A 180 1.04 10.17 -5.49
N ARG A 181 0.53 8.99 -5.12
CA ARG A 181 -0.65 8.81 -4.28
C ARG A 181 -0.55 7.53 -3.46
N LEU A 182 -1.40 7.39 -2.47
CA LEU A 182 -1.61 6.10 -1.81
C LEU A 182 -2.28 5.12 -2.78
N PRO A 183 -1.99 3.81 -2.67
CA PRO A 183 -2.76 2.80 -3.37
C PRO A 183 -4.20 2.78 -2.85
N THR A 184 -5.15 2.44 -3.69
CA THR A 184 -6.43 1.94 -3.20
C THR A 184 -6.21 0.57 -2.56
N GLU A 185 -7.12 0.16 -1.69
CA GLU A 185 -7.05 -1.16 -1.07
C GLU A 185 -7.03 -2.27 -2.13
N ALA A 186 -7.82 -2.11 -3.20
CA ALA A 186 -7.88 -3.06 -4.30
C ALA A 186 -6.57 -3.12 -5.11
N GLU A 187 -5.93 -1.99 -5.38
CA GLU A 187 -4.61 -1.93 -6.02
C GLU A 187 -3.54 -2.59 -5.15
N TRP A 188 -3.57 -2.32 -3.83
CA TRP A 188 -2.63 -2.90 -2.90
C TRP A 188 -2.76 -4.43 -2.86
N GLU A 189 -3.98 -4.96 -2.68
CA GLU A 189 -4.20 -6.42 -2.64
C GLU A 189 -3.88 -7.08 -3.97
N TYR A 190 -4.25 -6.45 -5.10
CA TYR A 190 -3.92 -6.94 -6.44
C TYR A 190 -2.41 -7.09 -6.63
N ALA A 191 -1.64 -6.09 -6.22
CA ALA A 191 -0.19 -6.09 -6.28
C ALA A 191 0.44 -7.11 -5.31
N ALA A 192 -0.08 -7.20 -4.08
CA ALA A 192 0.38 -8.17 -3.06
C ALA A 192 0.20 -9.62 -3.52
N ARG A 193 -0.86 -9.92 -4.30
CA ARG A 193 -1.11 -11.22 -4.91
C ARG A 193 -0.28 -11.49 -6.17
N GLY A 194 0.59 -10.56 -6.57
CA GLY A 194 1.49 -10.71 -7.72
C GLY A 194 1.01 -10.05 -9.01
N GLY A 195 -0.09 -9.28 -8.97
CA GLY A 195 -0.58 -8.47 -10.10
C GLY A 195 -1.11 -9.28 -11.29
N ASN A 196 -1.44 -10.56 -11.08
CA ASN A 196 -1.98 -11.42 -12.14
C ASN A 196 -2.91 -12.49 -11.55
N PRO A 197 -4.24 -12.42 -11.77
CA PRO A 197 -5.20 -13.37 -11.22
C PRO A 197 -5.14 -14.79 -11.82
N TYR A 198 -4.30 -15.03 -12.80
CA TYR A 198 -4.15 -16.32 -13.47
C TYR A 198 -2.94 -17.13 -13.02
N ILE A 199 -2.10 -16.61 -12.13
CA ILE A 199 -0.97 -17.34 -11.55
C ILE A 199 -1.35 -18.00 -10.23
N GLU A 200 -0.63 -19.05 -9.85
CA GLU A 200 -0.89 -19.82 -8.63
C GLU A 200 -0.80 -18.96 -7.36
N SER A 201 0.19 -18.07 -7.29
CA SER A 201 0.42 -17.18 -6.15
C SER A 201 -0.71 -16.20 -5.87
N TRP A 202 -1.64 -16.00 -6.82
CA TRP A 202 -2.86 -15.23 -6.62
C TRP A 202 -3.70 -15.71 -5.42
N ASN A 203 -3.68 -17.02 -5.16
CA ASN A 203 -4.45 -17.65 -4.09
C ASN A 203 -3.65 -17.85 -2.80
N TYR A 204 -2.42 -17.34 -2.72
CA TYR A 204 -1.59 -17.50 -1.53
C TYR A 204 -2.10 -16.59 -0.39
N ASP A 205 -1.93 -17.07 0.85
CA ASP A 205 -2.27 -16.32 2.05
C ASP A 205 -1.28 -15.16 2.28
N TYR A 206 -0.02 -15.35 1.92
CA TYR A 206 1.04 -14.35 2.07
C TYR A 206 1.59 -13.92 0.71
N SER A 207 2.13 -12.72 0.66
CA SER A 207 2.70 -12.21 -0.58
C SER A 207 3.96 -12.99 -0.99
N GLY A 208 3.84 -13.76 -2.06
CA GLY A 208 4.91 -14.56 -2.64
C GLY A 208 5.09 -15.96 -2.08
N ILE A 209 4.39 -16.33 -1.00
CA ILE A 209 4.50 -17.66 -0.38
C ILE A 209 3.20 -18.09 0.30
N ASN A 210 2.91 -19.39 0.31
CA ASN A 210 1.76 -19.96 1.01
C ASN A 210 2.17 -20.83 2.22
N ASN A 211 3.45 -21.17 2.31
CA ASN A 211 3.97 -22.00 3.41
C ASN A 211 4.41 -21.09 4.57
N ILE A 212 3.75 -21.23 5.73
CA ILE A 212 4.07 -20.45 6.94
C ILE A 212 5.48 -20.73 7.47
N GLU A 213 6.02 -21.94 7.26
CA GLU A 213 7.38 -22.28 7.72
C GLU A 213 8.45 -21.53 6.92
N GLU A 214 8.17 -21.20 5.67
CA GLU A 214 9.06 -20.45 4.79
C GLU A 214 8.78 -18.92 4.82
N LEU A 215 7.73 -18.49 5.52
CA LEU A 215 7.33 -17.08 5.59
C LEU A 215 8.46 -16.18 6.13
N VAL A 216 9.34 -16.71 6.96
CA VAL A 216 10.52 -15.99 7.49
C VAL A 216 11.43 -15.45 6.39
N ASP A 217 11.43 -16.05 5.21
CA ASP A 217 12.21 -15.62 4.04
C ASP A 217 11.52 -14.46 3.27
N TYR A 218 10.22 -14.27 3.46
CA TYR A 218 9.39 -13.31 2.73
C TYR A 218 8.86 -12.17 3.59
N ALA A 219 8.76 -12.37 4.92
CA ALA A 219 8.11 -11.42 5.82
C ALA A 219 8.94 -11.13 7.07
N VAL A 220 8.85 -9.89 7.55
CA VAL A 220 9.33 -9.45 8.88
C VAL A 220 8.12 -9.42 9.81
N CYS A 221 7.84 -10.54 10.51
CA CYS A 221 6.72 -10.69 11.44
C CYS A 221 7.01 -11.74 12.50
N ILE A 222 6.14 -11.88 13.49
CA ILE A 222 6.26 -12.94 14.49
C ILE A 222 5.74 -14.26 13.90
N VAL A 223 6.65 -15.20 13.68
CA VAL A 223 6.30 -16.58 13.34
C VAL A 223 6.49 -17.44 14.58
N SER A 224 5.41 -17.95 15.13
CA SER A 224 5.36 -18.58 16.47
C SER A 224 6.32 -19.75 16.69
N ASN A 225 6.72 -20.43 15.62
CA ASN A 225 7.62 -21.58 15.68
C ASN A 225 9.11 -21.21 15.50
N LEU A 226 9.40 -19.97 15.14
CA LEU A 226 10.77 -19.52 14.92
C LEU A 226 11.15 -18.61 16.08
N LYS A 227 12.25 -18.97 16.78
CA LYS A 227 12.81 -18.21 17.91
C LYS A 227 13.40 -16.84 17.50
N ASN A 228 12.90 -16.24 16.40
CA ASN A 228 13.33 -14.94 15.96
C ASN A 228 12.69 -13.86 16.84
N LYS A 229 13.47 -13.35 17.78
CA LYS A 229 13.11 -12.14 18.53
C LYS A 229 13.26 -10.95 17.58
N LEU A 230 12.22 -10.65 16.84
CA LEU A 230 12.15 -9.37 16.15
C LEU A 230 11.96 -8.30 17.23
N THR A 231 12.83 -7.34 17.22
CA THR A 231 12.77 -6.19 18.15
C THR A 231 12.42 -4.91 17.42
N ASN A 232 12.39 -4.95 16.07
CA ASN A 232 12.28 -3.78 15.21
C ASN A 232 11.72 -4.13 13.83
N THR A 233 11.36 -3.07 13.07
CA THR A 233 11.33 -3.12 11.61
C THR A 233 12.70 -3.51 11.04
N ALA A 234 12.72 -4.01 9.83
CA ALA A 234 13.95 -4.25 9.09
C ALA A 234 14.14 -3.20 7.98
N GLU A 235 15.34 -3.14 7.42
CA GLU A 235 15.55 -2.43 6.16
C GLU A 235 14.64 -3.02 5.09
N VAL A 236 14.09 -2.17 4.24
CA VAL A 236 13.31 -2.62 3.08
C VAL A 236 14.17 -3.54 2.20
N LYS A 237 13.53 -4.48 1.50
CA LYS A 237 14.20 -5.52 0.70
C LYS A 237 15.09 -6.49 1.48
N SER A 238 14.95 -6.58 2.78
CA SER A 238 15.67 -7.58 3.57
C SER A 238 15.14 -9.00 3.39
N LYS A 239 13.99 -9.13 2.73
CA LYS A 239 13.30 -10.40 2.45
C LYS A 239 13.15 -10.63 0.95
N LYS A 240 12.64 -11.81 0.56
CA LYS A 240 12.36 -12.12 -0.84
C LYS A 240 11.14 -11.37 -1.36
N PRO A 241 11.12 -10.98 -2.63
CA PRO A 241 9.96 -10.33 -3.25
C PRO A 241 8.87 -11.33 -3.61
N ASN A 242 7.66 -10.82 -3.88
CA ASN A 242 6.61 -11.60 -4.52
C ASN A 242 6.83 -11.74 -6.04
N TYR A 243 5.88 -12.37 -6.74
CA TYR A 243 5.95 -12.61 -8.18
C TYR A 243 6.00 -11.34 -9.04
N ALA A 244 5.48 -10.23 -8.55
CA ALA A 244 5.57 -8.94 -9.24
C ALA A 244 6.90 -8.21 -8.98
N GLY A 245 7.76 -8.72 -8.10
CA GLY A 245 9.01 -8.06 -7.70
C GLY A 245 8.84 -7.07 -6.55
N LEU A 246 7.71 -7.14 -5.83
CA LEU A 246 7.43 -6.27 -4.69
C LEU A 246 7.91 -6.90 -3.38
N TYR A 247 8.57 -6.12 -2.57
CA TYR A 247 9.10 -6.51 -1.27
C TYR A 247 8.18 -6.05 -0.14
N ASP A 248 8.26 -6.75 0.98
CA ASP A 248 7.67 -6.36 2.26
C ASP A 248 6.14 -6.18 2.24
N MET A 249 5.45 -6.79 1.23
CA MET A 249 3.98 -6.78 1.15
C MET A 249 3.30 -7.66 2.22
N SER A 250 4.07 -8.42 3.00
CA SER A 250 3.65 -9.15 4.20
C SER A 250 4.64 -8.84 5.32
N GLY A 251 4.19 -8.19 6.40
CA GLY A 251 5.02 -7.81 7.55
C GLY A 251 5.76 -6.49 7.38
N ASN A 252 6.81 -6.30 8.13
CA ASN A 252 7.61 -5.08 8.33
C ASN A 252 6.75 -3.95 8.89
N VAL A 253 6.05 -3.15 8.09
CA VAL A 253 5.06 -2.19 8.57
C VAL A 253 3.73 -2.33 7.85
N TRP A 254 2.64 -2.05 8.55
CA TRP A 254 1.34 -1.82 7.94
C TRP A 254 1.44 -0.66 6.96
N GLU A 255 0.68 -0.70 5.87
CA GLU A 255 0.72 0.28 4.81
C GLU A 255 -0.62 0.97 4.63
N TRP A 256 -0.67 2.29 4.82
CA TRP A 256 -1.87 3.07 4.55
C TRP A 256 -2.36 2.90 3.12
N CYS A 257 -3.65 2.61 2.98
CA CYS A 257 -4.40 2.71 1.73
C CYS A 257 -5.24 3.99 1.71
N TYR A 258 -5.67 4.40 0.51
CA TYR A 258 -6.50 5.60 0.38
C TYR A 258 -7.91 5.39 0.94
N ASP A 259 -8.43 4.18 0.91
CA ASP A 259 -9.82 3.85 1.17
C ASP A 259 -10.24 4.08 2.62
N GLU A 260 -11.53 4.40 2.78
CA GLU A 260 -12.19 4.50 4.07
C GLU A 260 -12.64 3.14 4.56
N TYR A 261 -12.42 2.87 5.85
CA TYR A 261 -13.12 1.80 6.55
C TYR A 261 -14.46 2.30 7.11
N SER A 262 -14.46 3.51 7.65
CA SER A 262 -15.65 4.25 8.10
C SER A 262 -15.44 5.74 7.83
N SER A 263 -16.40 6.58 8.18
CA SER A 263 -16.30 8.04 8.02
C SER A 263 -15.11 8.68 8.73
N THR A 264 -14.54 8.01 9.72
CA THR A 264 -13.41 8.49 10.53
C THR A 264 -12.18 7.58 10.49
N GLU A 265 -12.26 6.43 9.83
CA GLU A 265 -11.19 5.42 9.86
C GLU A 265 -10.70 5.10 8.45
N ARG A 266 -9.39 4.93 8.32
CA ARG A 266 -8.71 4.57 7.08
C ARG A 266 -8.13 3.18 7.17
N ILE A 267 -8.09 2.50 6.03
CA ILE A 267 -7.58 1.15 5.90
C ILE A 267 -6.06 1.15 5.80
N PHE A 268 -5.44 0.16 6.39
CA PHE A 268 -4.07 -0.23 6.12
C PHE A 268 -3.95 -1.75 5.96
N ARG A 269 -2.90 -2.19 5.28
CA ARG A 269 -2.73 -3.57 4.82
C ARG A 269 -1.31 -4.08 5.15
N GLY A 270 -1.10 -5.39 5.01
CA GLY A 270 0.22 -6.03 5.01
C GLY A 270 0.69 -6.62 6.34
N GLY A 271 0.19 -6.15 7.47
CA GLY A 271 0.73 -6.56 8.77
C GLY A 271 2.01 -5.81 9.12
N GLY A 272 2.62 -6.14 10.24
CA GLY A 272 3.83 -5.46 10.67
C GLY A 272 4.74 -6.34 11.52
N TRP A 273 5.95 -5.88 11.76
CA TRP A 273 7.03 -6.60 12.43
C TRP A 273 6.67 -7.18 13.82
N ILE A 274 5.79 -6.50 14.56
CA ILE A 274 5.37 -6.87 15.91
C ILE A 274 4.16 -7.80 15.94
N TYR A 275 3.58 -8.11 14.78
CA TYR A 275 2.35 -8.89 14.68
C TYR A 275 2.60 -10.35 14.32
N PRO A 276 1.77 -11.29 14.83
CA PRO A 276 1.77 -12.67 14.37
C PRO A 276 1.46 -12.81 12.88
N ALA A 277 1.95 -13.87 12.28
CA ALA A 277 1.84 -14.14 10.84
C ALA A 277 0.41 -14.04 10.28
N ASN A 278 -0.61 -14.47 11.05
CA ASN A 278 -2.01 -14.40 10.63
C ASN A 278 -2.53 -12.97 10.39
N PHE A 279 -1.83 -11.93 10.86
CA PHE A 279 -2.11 -10.52 10.57
C PHE A 279 -1.38 -10.03 9.30
N CYS A 280 -0.42 -10.81 8.80
CA CYS A 280 0.39 -10.46 7.64
C CYS A 280 -0.11 -11.14 6.35
N THR A 281 -1.32 -11.74 6.37
CA THR A 281 -1.94 -12.28 5.17
C THR A 281 -2.36 -11.16 4.22
N VAL A 282 -2.33 -11.44 2.91
CA VAL A 282 -2.66 -10.44 1.87
C VAL A 282 -4.11 -9.95 1.92
N ASP A 283 -4.99 -10.68 2.60
CA ASP A 283 -6.39 -10.35 2.78
C ASP A 283 -6.73 -9.80 4.18
N TYR A 284 -5.73 -9.65 5.08
CA TYR A 284 -6.00 -9.07 6.38
C TYR A 284 -6.11 -7.55 6.30
N ARG A 285 -7.17 -6.99 6.90
CA ARG A 285 -7.44 -5.55 6.95
C ARG A 285 -7.20 -5.01 8.35
N GLY A 286 -6.40 -3.98 8.45
CA GLY A 286 -6.33 -3.13 9.62
C GLY A 286 -7.00 -1.77 9.33
N TYR A 287 -7.39 -1.05 10.36
CA TYR A 287 -7.91 0.30 10.24
C TYR A 287 -7.57 1.13 11.48
N ALA A 288 -7.47 2.44 11.30
CA ALA A 288 -7.27 3.38 12.39
C ALA A 288 -7.98 4.70 12.13
N ASP A 289 -8.26 5.39 13.23
CA ASP A 289 -8.84 6.73 13.20
C ASP A 289 -7.85 7.71 12.54
N ASN A 290 -8.28 8.34 11.46
CA ASN A 290 -7.50 9.35 10.74
C ASN A 290 -7.62 10.76 11.36
N LEU A 291 -8.51 10.94 12.35
CA LEU A 291 -8.79 12.23 12.96
C LEU A 291 -7.84 12.57 14.13
N LYS A 292 -7.06 11.58 14.57
CA LYS A 292 -6.14 11.76 15.68
C LYS A 292 -4.68 11.79 15.18
N ASN A 293 -3.86 12.61 15.82
CA ASN A 293 -2.44 12.70 15.50
C ASN A 293 -1.73 11.42 15.95
N SER A 294 -0.81 10.94 15.13
CA SER A 294 -0.08 9.68 15.31
C SER A 294 0.70 9.54 16.65
N SER A 295 0.88 10.63 17.41
CA SER A 295 1.62 10.61 18.65
C SER A 295 0.89 9.96 19.83
N ASP A 296 -0.45 9.89 19.80
CA ASP A 296 -1.27 9.48 20.96
C ASP A 296 -2.21 8.30 20.68
N ASP A 297 -2.30 7.80 19.44
CA ASP A 297 -3.37 6.88 19.08
C ASP A 297 -2.90 5.46 18.80
N ALA A 298 -3.58 4.58 19.51
CA ALA A 298 -3.52 3.17 19.31
C ALA A 298 -4.10 2.78 17.95
N VAL A 299 -3.31 2.11 17.14
CA VAL A 299 -3.79 1.37 15.99
C VAL A 299 -4.75 0.30 16.48
N LYS A 300 -6.04 0.45 16.17
CA LYS A 300 -7.04 -0.57 16.45
C LYS A 300 -6.93 -1.62 15.35
N ILE A 301 -6.52 -2.82 15.73
CA ILE A 301 -6.58 -3.98 14.85
C ILE A 301 -7.85 -4.72 15.20
N ILE A 302 -8.63 -5.07 14.17
CA ILE A 302 -9.80 -5.92 14.31
C ILE A 302 -9.38 -7.19 15.04
N ASP A 303 -9.99 -7.50 16.18
CA ASP A 303 -9.76 -8.68 17.04
C ASP A 303 -8.65 -8.62 18.12
N LEU A 304 -8.02 -7.47 18.37
CA LEU A 304 -7.17 -7.38 19.56
C LEU A 304 -7.70 -6.32 20.53
N ASP A 305 -8.25 -6.77 21.65
CA ASP A 305 -8.58 -5.93 22.83
C ASP A 305 -7.36 -5.25 23.48
N GLN A 306 -6.17 -5.39 22.88
CA GLN A 306 -4.93 -4.85 23.38
C GLN A 306 -4.33 -3.88 22.36
N VAL A 307 -4.34 -2.64 22.79
CA VAL A 307 -3.60 -1.54 22.22
C VAL A 307 -2.11 -1.76 22.41
N TYR A 308 -1.44 -2.37 21.44
CA TYR A 308 0.01 -2.27 21.36
C TYR A 308 0.33 -0.88 20.79
N GLY A 309 0.63 0.00 21.74
CA GLY A 309 0.70 1.42 21.53
C GLY A 309 1.62 1.86 20.43
N LYS A 310 1.23 2.94 19.83
CA LYS A 310 1.95 3.83 18.93
C LYS A 310 2.35 3.22 17.59
N SER A 311 1.99 3.87 16.59
CA SER A 311 2.24 3.79 15.16
C SER A 311 3.66 3.42 14.68
N SER A 312 4.49 2.80 15.50
CA SER A 312 5.82 2.26 15.15
C SER A 312 5.79 1.10 14.14
N ALA A 313 4.58 0.63 13.81
CA ALA A 313 4.38 -0.43 12.85
C ALA A 313 3.50 -0.01 11.66
N VAL A 314 3.27 1.29 11.45
CA VAL A 314 2.47 1.81 10.33
C VAL A 314 3.28 2.81 9.52
N GLY A 315 3.44 2.51 8.25
CA GLY A 315 4.04 3.33 7.22
C GLY A 315 3.15 3.36 5.97
N PHE A 316 3.73 3.41 4.80
CA PHE A 316 3.00 3.38 3.51
C PHE A 316 3.95 3.11 2.35
N ARG A 317 3.39 2.78 1.20
CA ARG A 317 4.06 2.87 -0.11
C ARG A 317 3.24 3.69 -1.07
N VAL A 318 3.87 4.19 -2.12
CA VAL A 318 3.21 5.04 -3.11
C VAL A 318 2.95 4.31 -4.41
N VAL A 319 1.93 4.78 -5.13
CA VAL A 319 1.62 4.40 -6.49
C VAL A 319 1.53 5.62 -7.39
N ARG A 320 1.55 5.40 -8.71
CA ARG A 320 1.29 6.39 -9.76
C ARG A 320 0.44 5.78 -10.86
N ASN A 321 -0.36 6.59 -11.52
CA ASN A 321 -1.13 6.17 -12.68
C ASN A 321 -0.20 5.83 -13.86
N ALA A 322 -0.45 4.72 -14.57
CA ALA A 322 0.42 4.26 -15.67
C ALA A 322 0.12 4.93 -17.02
N ASN A 323 -1.04 5.56 -17.16
CA ASN A 323 -1.56 6.03 -18.44
C ASN A 323 -1.21 7.48 -18.77
N LYS A 324 -0.03 7.97 -18.29
CA LYS A 324 0.46 9.30 -18.65
C LYS A 324 1.96 9.39 -18.85
#